data_abf040fcfdc8caac9b3df4596b134a65
#
_entry.id   abf040fcfdc8caac9b3df4596b134a65
#
_cell.length_a   1.000
_cell.length_b   1.000
_cell.length_c   1.000
_cell.angle_alpha   90.00
_cell.angle_beta   90.00
_cell.angle_gamma   90.00
#
_symmetry.space_group_name_H-M   'P 1'
#
loop_
_entity.id
_entity.type
_entity.pdbx_description
1 polymer ?
#
loop_
_entity_poly.entity_id
_entity_poly.type
_entity_poly.pdbx_seq_one_letter_code
_entity_poly.pdbx_strand_id
1 'polypeptide(L)'
;MAEDKKPLSRSEREAKIKDKAGWVITVIAALLAVNTYISNGNSSKVLNNTIKANDTWAFYQAKSIKQTLAEQSLDDAIARKDTAKAEKMKAKIERYESDPATGEGKKELMAKARALEAERDQVRKSGPWMTFSGMAYQLGIVLLSAAILAVSMPLFWGSIAVSAVGALLMSQGIWLWLPI
;
A
#
# COMPACT_ATOMS: atom_id res chain seq x y z
N MET A 1 -14.17 -9.80 -57.60
CA MET A 1 -15.42 -10.29 -57.03
C MET A 1 -15.44 -9.88 -55.59
N ALA A 2 -16.13 -8.81 -55.23
CA ALA A 2 -16.37 -8.43 -53.85
C ALA A 2 -17.51 -9.28 -53.32
N GLU A 3 -17.24 -10.15 -52.35
CA GLU A 3 -18.22 -11.00 -51.71
C GLU A 3 -19.13 -10.10 -50.84
N ASP A 4 -20.35 -9.94 -51.29
CA ASP A 4 -21.39 -9.12 -50.66
C ASP A 4 -21.76 -9.78 -49.33
N LYS A 5 -21.06 -9.43 -48.23
CA LYS A 5 -21.29 -9.96 -46.88
C LYS A 5 -22.64 -9.44 -46.38
N LYS A 6 -23.69 -10.24 -46.55
CA LYS A 6 -25.01 -10.01 -46.03
C LYS A 6 -24.94 -9.53 -44.56
N PRO A 7 -25.59 -8.42 -44.18
CA PRO A 7 -25.52 -7.93 -42.80
C PRO A 7 -26.09 -8.97 -41.84
N LEU A 8 -25.31 -9.28 -40.81
CA LEU A 8 -25.69 -10.25 -39.76
C LEU A 8 -27.03 -9.90 -39.12
N SER A 9 -27.89 -10.88 -38.94
CA SER A 9 -29.14 -10.75 -38.19
C SER A 9 -28.88 -10.31 -36.72
N ARG A 10 -29.89 -9.76 -36.04
CA ARG A 10 -29.75 -9.33 -34.64
C ARG A 10 -29.36 -10.49 -33.76
N SER A 11 -29.94 -11.68 -33.95
CA SER A 11 -29.63 -12.90 -33.18
C SER A 11 -28.20 -13.38 -33.37
N GLU A 12 -27.67 -13.30 -34.62
CA GLU A 12 -26.27 -13.66 -34.87
C GLU A 12 -25.28 -12.67 -34.28
N ARG A 13 -25.60 -11.37 -34.23
CA ARG A 13 -24.79 -10.35 -33.54
C ARG A 13 -24.80 -10.59 -32.02
N GLU A 14 -25.95 -10.89 -31.47
CA GLU A 14 -26.12 -11.19 -30.03
C GLU A 14 -25.29 -12.42 -29.62
N ALA A 15 -25.37 -13.51 -30.39
CA ALA A 15 -24.60 -14.72 -30.15
C ALA A 15 -23.08 -14.44 -30.21
N LYS A 16 -22.62 -13.70 -31.21
CA LYS A 16 -21.20 -13.32 -31.33
C LYS A 16 -20.70 -12.43 -30.15
N ILE A 17 -21.53 -11.50 -29.69
CA ILE A 17 -21.15 -10.64 -28.55
C ILE A 17 -21.11 -11.46 -27.28
N LYS A 18 -22.11 -12.31 -27.01
CA LYS A 18 -22.16 -13.17 -25.81
C LYS A 18 -20.98 -14.11 -25.72
N ASP A 19 -20.61 -14.77 -26.82
CA ASP A 19 -19.47 -15.69 -26.84
C ASP A 19 -18.14 -14.98 -26.52
N LYS A 20 -17.86 -13.86 -27.20
CA LYS A 20 -16.66 -13.06 -26.93
C LYS A 20 -16.67 -12.43 -25.53
N ALA A 21 -17.82 -11.94 -25.09
CA ALA A 21 -17.95 -11.30 -23.78
C ALA A 21 -17.70 -12.28 -22.64
N GLY A 22 -18.09 -13.56 -22.79
CA GLY A 22 -17.81 -14.59 -21.79
C GLY A 22 -16.33 -14.74 -21.48
N TRP A 23 -15.48 -14.78 -22.51
CA TRP A 23 -14.03 -14.83 -22.34
C TRP A 23 -13.45 -13.53 -21.75
N VAL A 24 -13.88 -12.38 -22.28
CA VAL A 24 -13.37 -11.08 -21.84
C VAL A 24 -13.74 -10.83 -20.38
N ILE A 25 -14.97 -11.15 -19.94
CA ILE A 25 -15.37 -10.96 -18.55
C ILE A 25 -14.55 -11.82 -17.58
N THR A 26 -14.25 -13.06 -18.00
CA THR A 26 -13.40 -13.96 -17.20
C THR A 26 -12.00 -13.40 -17.03
N VAL A 27 -11.40 -12.86 -18.08
CA VAL A 27 -10.06 -12.25 -18.00
C VAL A 27 -10.09 -10.99 -17.13
N ILE A 28 -11.07 -10.10 -17.31
CA ILE A 28 -11.18 -8.87 -16.50
C ILE A 28 -11.42 -9.22 -15.04
N ALA A 29 -12.27 -10.20 -14.74
CA ALA A 29 -12.53 -10.65 -13.39
C ALA A 29 -11.30 -11.25 -12.71
N ALA A 30 -10.51 -12.04 -13.44
CA ALA A 30 -9.24 -12.56 -12.94
C ALA A 30 -8.24 -11.43 -12.63
N LEU A 31 -8.10 -10.43 -13.54
CA LEU A 31 -7.24 -9.27 -13.30
C LEU A 31 -7.72 -8.45 -12.09
N LEU A 32 -9.03 -8.25 -11.95
CA LEU A 32 -9.61 -7.57 -10.78
C LEU A 32 -9.32 -8.33 -9.49
N ALA A 33 -9.42 -9.67 -9.48
CA ALA A 33 -9.10 -10.49 -8.32
C ALA A 33 -7.63 -10.36 -7.92
N VAL A 34 -6.70 -10.40 -8.88
CA VAL A 34 -5.26 -10.18 -8.64
C VAL A 34 -5.00 -8.77 -8.12
N ASN A 35 -5.61 -7.75 -8.74
CA ASN A 35 -5.48 -6.36 -8.28
C ASN A 35 -5.96 -6.20 -6.83
N THR A 36 -7.10 -6.79 -6.48
CA THR A 36 -7.66 -6.75 -5.13
C THR A 36 -6.74 -7.45 -4.12
N TYR A 37 -6.20 -8.61 -4.48
CA TYR A 37 -5.26 -9.35 -3.62
C TYR A 37 -4.00 -8.53 -3.30
N ILE A 38 -3.38 -7.93 -4.32
CA ILE A 38 -2.18 -7.09 -4.14
C ILE A 38 -2.52 -5.84 -3.32
N SER A 39 -3.64 -5.17 -3.64
CA SER A 39 -4.09 -3.96 -2.93
C SER A 39 -4.32 -4.22 -1.44
N ASN A 40 -4.99 -5.32 -1.10
CA ASN A 40 -5.22 -5.72 0.30
C ASN A 40 -3.91 -6.04 1.02
N GLY A 41 -2.98 -6.72 0.36
CA GLY A 41 -1.66 -7.00 0.89
C GLY A 41 -0.88 -5.72 1.20
N ASN A 42 -0.89 -4.76 0.29
CA ASN A 42 -0.26 -3.46 0.48
C ASN A 42 -0.92 -2.66 1.62
N SER A 43 -2.25 -2.64 1.69
CA SER A 43 -2.99 -1.98 2.77
C SER A 43 -2.67 -2.58 4.14
N SER A 44 -2.56 -3.90 4.22
CA SER A 44 -2.17 -4.61 5.45
C SER A 44 -0.74 -4.28 5.87
N LYS A 45 0.21 -4.17 4.91
CA LYS A 45 1.59 -3.74 5.20
C LYS A 45 1.65 -2.30 5.70
N VAL A 46 0.93 -1.38 5.06
CA VAL A 46 0.83 0.03 5.48
C VAL A 46 0.30 0.12 6.91
N LEU A 47 -0.79 -0.59 7.21
CA LEU A 47 -1.38 -0.59 8.55
C LEU A 47 -0.41 -1.16 9.60
N ASN A 48 0.20 -2.30 9.31
CA ASN A 48 1.12 -2.98 10.22
C ASN A 48 2.36 -2.13 10.52
N ASN A 49 2.96 -1.53 9.49
CA ASN A 49 4.12 -0.65 9.66
C ASN A 49 3.74 0.65 10.39
N THR A 50 2.52 1.17 10.19
CA THR A 50 2.02 2.32 10.95
C THR A 50 1.91 1.99 12.44
N ILE A 51 1.33 0.84 12.79
CA ILE A 51 1.20 0.41 14.19
C ILE A 51 2.58 0.23 14.81
N LYS A 52 3.48 -0.51 14.14
CA LYS A 52 4.84 -0.75 14.64
C LYS A 52 5.65 0.54 14.80
N ALA A 53 5.53 1.49 13.87
CA ALA A 53 6.19 2.78 13.98
C ALA A 53 5.67 3.57 15.19
N ASN A 54 4.35 3.64 15.38
CA ASN A 54 3.73 4.32 16.51
C ASN A 54 4.14 3.69 17.85
N ASP A 55 4.15 2.37 17.94
CA ASP A 55 4.62 1.67 19.14
C ASP A 55 6.10 1.98 19.41
N THR A 56 6.93 1.99 18.37
CA THR A 56 8.36 2.32 18.51
C THR A 56 8.56 3.77 18.96
N TRP A 57 7.77 4.71 18.44
CA TRP A 57 7.77 6.10 18.93
C TRP A 57 7.28 6.24 20.38
N ALA A 58 6.29 5.46 20.80
CA ALA A 58 5.86 5.42 22.20
C ALA A 58 6.99 4.93 23.12
N PHE A 59 7.74 3.90 22.70
CA PHE A 59 8.94 3.45 23.43
C PHE A 59 10.02 4.53 23.49
N TYR A 60 10.27 5.23 22.39
CA TYR A 60 11.20 6.36 22.36
C TYR A 60 10.79 7.44 23.36
N GLN A 61 9.50 7.82 23.39
CA GLN A 61 8.99 8.80 24.34
C GLN A 61 9.16 8.34 25.79
N ALA A 62 8.83 7.08 26.08
CA ALA A 62 9.03 6.52 27.41
C ALA A 62 10.50 6.52 27.86
N LYS A 63 11.43 6.22 26.94
CA LYS A 63 12.89 6.32 27.22
C LYS A 63 13.32 7.76 27.43
N SER A 64 12.78 8.72 26.67
CA SER A 64 13.05 10.14 26.82
C SER A 64 12.64 10.63 28.22
N ILE A 65 11.44 10.27 28.67
CA ILE A 65 10.96 10.60 30.04
C ILE A 65 11.87 10.00 31.09
N LYS A 66 12.24 8.70 30.95
CA LYS A 66 13.15 8.03 31.89
C LYS A 66 14.54 8.67 31.90
N GLN A 67 15.02 9.16 30.77
CA GLN A 67 16.29 9.87 30.68
C GLN A 67 16.21 11.20 31.42
N THR A 68 15.17 12.01 31.21
CA THR A 68 14.96 13.27 31.94
C THR A 68 14.91 13.07 33.45
N LEU A 69 14.22 12.01 33.94
CA LEU A 69 14.20 11.66 35.34
C LEU A 69 15.58 11.25 35.87
N ALA A 70 16.38 10.56 35.04
CA ALA A 70 17.74 10.20 35.44
C ALA A 70 18.67 11.43 35.47
N GLU A 71 18.49 12.39 34.55
CA GLU A 71 19.20 13.67 34.54
C GLU A 71 18.90 14.48 35.78
N GLN A 72 17.62 14.63 36.18
CA GLN A 72 17.24 15.27 37.43
C GLN A 72 17.86 14.58 38.65
N SER A 73 17.87 13.22 38.65
CA SER A 73 18.48 12.44 39.72
C SER A 73 20.00 12.58 39.76
N LEU A 74 20.65 12.83 38.61
CA LEU A 74 22.07 13.14 38.51
C LEU A 74 22.36 14.50 39.13
N ASP A 75 21.57 15.52 38.80
CA ASP A 75 21.73 16.87 39.34
C ASP A 75 21.60 16.87 40.88
N ASP A 76 20.60 16.14 41.42
CA ASP A 76 20.43 15.94 42.84
C ASP A 76 21.63 15.24 43.49
N ALA A 77 22.19 14.22 42.86
CA ALA A 77 23.36 13.49 43.38
C ALA A 77 24.60 14.37 43.37
N ILE A 78 24.79 15.21 42.38
CA ILE A 78 25.88 16.19 42.32
C ILE A 78 25.74 17.22 43.44
N ALA A 79 24.55 17.77 43.62
CA ALA A 79 24.27 18.74 44.69
C ALA A 79 24.58 18.18 46.09
N ARG A 80 24.32 16.88 46.29
CA ARG A 80 24.60 16.15 47.55
C ARG A 80 26.01 15.58 47.65
N LYS A 81 26.86 15.79 46.67
CA LYS A 81 28.22 15.23 46.55
C LYS A 81 28.24 13.68 46.63
N ASP A 82 27.17 13.03 46.20
CA ASP A 82 27.08 11.56 46.11
C ASP A 82 27.66 11.09 44.78
N THR A 83 28.95 10.86 44.72
CA THR A 83 29.69 10.49 43.55
C THR A 83 29.27 9.12 42.99
N ALA A 84 28.99 8.15 43.84
CA ALA A 84 28.59 6.82 43.44
C ALA A 84 27.21 6.81 42.73
N LYS A 85 26.26 7.59 43.26
CA LYS A 85 24.95 7.76 42.63
C LYS A 85 25.06 8.55 41.32
N ALA A 86 25.91 9.58 41.29
CA ALA A 86 26.12 10.38 40.07
C ALA A 86 26.67 9.53 38.93
N GLU A 87 27.66 8.67 39.14
CA GLU A 87 28.19 7.77 38.13
C GLU A 87 27.15 6.76 37.63
N LYS A 88 26.37 6.20 38.56
CA LYS A 88 25.27 5.29 38.18
C LYS A 88 24.21 5.97 37.32
N MET A 89 23.87 7.23 37.58
CA MET A 89 22.91 7.98 36.77
C MET A 89 23.49 8.34 35.39
N LYS A 90 24.76 8.72 35.30
CA LYS A 90 25.45 8.94 34.02
C LYS A 90 25.39 7.70 33.13
N ALA A 91 25.77 6.54 33.64
CA ALA A 91 25.71 5.29 32.90
C ALA A 91 24.29 4.95 32.43
N LYS A 92 23.25 5.26 33.26
CA LYS A 92 21.85 5.11 32.84
C LYS A 92 21.45 6.04 31.71
N ILE A 93 21.85 7.30 31.77
CA ILE A 93 21.58 8.33 30.76
C ILE A 93 22.19 7.91 29.42
N GLU A 94 23.46 7.48 29.43
CA GLU A 94 24.15 6.98 28.23
C GLU A 94 23.41 5.78 27.63
N ARG A 95 23.01 4.83 28.45
CA ARG A 95 22.25 3.66 28.02
C ARG A 95 20.85 4.01 27.48
N TYR A 96 20.19 5.03 28.02
CA TYR A 96 18.91 5.49 27.48
C TYR A 96 19.11 6.21 26.13
N GLU A 97 20.21 6.92 25.97
CA GLU A 97 20.53 7.59 24.71
C GLU A 97 20.87 6.60 23.59
N SER A 98 21.70 5.58 23.89
CA SER A 98 22.08 4.54 22.93
C SER A 98 22.36 3.23 23.64
N ASP A 99 21.73 2.16 23.21
CA ASP A 99 21.96 0.79 23.71
C ASP A 99 21.98 -0.19 22.52
N PRO A 100 23.10 -0.24 21.79
CA PRO A 100 23.23 -1.11 20.61
C PRO A 100 23.06 -2.60 20.93
N ALA A 101 23.37 -2.99 22.19
CA ALA A 101 23.29 -4.40 22.60
C ALA A 101 21.83 -4.90 22.67
N THR A 102 20.91 -4.07 23.13
CA THR A 102 19.48 -4.41 23.19
C THR A 102 18.65 -3.82 22.06
N GLY A 103 19.16 -2.82 21.36
CA GLY A 103 18.42 -2.06 20.38
C GLY A 103 17.32 -1.16 20.95
N GLU A 104 17.37 -0.91 22.28
CA GLU A 104 16.34 -0.17 23.01
C GLU A 104 16.75 1.25 23.40
N GLY A 105 17.90 1.76 23.00
CA GLY A 105 18.27 3.16 23.15
C GLY A 105 17.42 4.07 22.27
N LYS A 106 17.37 5.36 22.61
CA LYS A 106 16.62 6.36 21.86
C LYS A 106 17.07 6.45 20.39
N LYS A 107 18.39 6.36 20.12
CA LYS A 107 18.94 6.39 18.77
C LYS A 107 18.46 5.21 17.95
N GLU A 108 18.51 4.01 18.52
CA GLU A 108 18.11 2.78 17.86
C GLU A 108 16.59 2.76 17.62
N LEU A 109 15.79 3.17 18.59
CA LEU A 109 14.34 3.27 18.47
C LEU A 109 13.94 4.29 17.39
N MET A 110 14.58 5.46 17.36
CA MET A 110 14.33 6.48 16.33
C MET A 110 14.69 5.96 14.92
N ALA A 111 15.83 5.29 14.78
CA ALA A 111 16.23 4.70 13.50
C ALA A 111 15.23 3.64 13.03
N LYS A 112 14.77 2.77 13.94
CA LYS A 112 13.78 1.74 13.67
C LYS A 112 12.42 2.34 13.28
N ALA A 113 11.94 3.35 14.01
CA ALA A 113 10.67 4.01 13.70
C ALA A 113 10.71 4.65 12.30
N ARG A 114 11.78 5.39 11.98
CA ARG A 114 11.96 6.00 10.65
C ARG A 114 12.05 4.97 9.52
N ALA A 115 12.70 3.83 9.76
CA ALA A 115 12.76 2.75 8.77
C ALA A 115 11.37 2.18 8.48
N LEU A 116 10.54 1.96 9.52
CA LEU A 116 9.16 1.50 9.38
C LEU A 116 8.28 2.53 8.64
N GLU A 117 8.47 3.81 8.93
CA GLU A 117 7.78 4.90 8.22
C GLU A 117 8.17 4.96 6.75
N ALA A 118 9.47 4.83 6.44
CA ALA A 118 9.95 4.84 5.07
C ALA A 118 9.40 3.64 4.26
N GLU A 119 9.37 2.44 4.85
CA GLU A 119 8.79 1.26 4.23
C GLU A 119 7.27 1.43 4.01
N ARG A 120 6.55 1.94 5.01
CA ARG A 120 5.13 2.28 4.90
C ARG A 120 4.86 3.23 3.74
N ASP A 121 5.63 4.32 3.67
CA ASP A 121 5.44 5.37 2.67
C ASP A 121 5.77 4.88 1.26
N GLN A 122 6.76 3.99 1.12
CA GLN A 122 7.06 3.34 -0.14
C GLN A 122 5.91 2.47 -0.65
N VAL A 123 5.35 1.64 0.24
CA VAL A 123 4.19 0.79 -0.12
C VAL A 123 2.95 1.64 -0.40
N ARG A 124 2.75 2.74 0.33
CA ARG A 124 1.61 3.63 0.17
C ARG A 124 1.53 4.29 -1.22
N LYS A 125 2.67 4.51 -1.88
CA LYS A 125 2.72 5.09 -3.24
C LYS A 125 1.96 4.26 -4.28
N SER A 126 1.87 2.95 -4.10
CA SER A 126 1.12 2.07 -5.01
C SER A 126 -0.40 2.16 -4.83
N GLY A 127 -0.88 2.60 -3.67
CA GLY A 127 -2.29 2.57 -3.28
C GLY A 127 -3.25 3.23 -4.28
N PRO A 128 -3.05 4.50 -4.68
CA PRO A 128 -3.92 5.19 -5.62
C PRO A 128 -4.02 4.47 -6.97
N TRP A 129 -2.89 3.98 -7.49
CA TRP A 129 -2.82 3.26 -8.77
C TRP A 129 -3.64 1.98 -8.74
N MET A 130 -3.51 1.19 -7.66
CA MET A 130 -4.28 -0.04 -7.46
C MET A 130 -5.78 0.25 -7.33
N THR A 131 -6.14 1.33 -6.65
CA THR A 131 -7.54 1.74 -6.50
C THR A 131 -8.15 2.12 -7.84
N PHE A 132 -7.50 2.99 -8.63
CA PHE A 132 -7.99 3.39 -9.95
C PHE A 132 -8.01 2.22 -10.93
N SER A 133 -7.03 1.32 -10.86
CA SER A 133 -7.03 0.07 -11.64
C SER A 133 -8.27 -0.78 -11.34
N GLY A 134 -8.56 -1.00 -10.05
CA GLY A 134 -9.75 -1.75 -9.63
C GLY A 134 -11.06 -1.13 -10.12
N MET A 135 -11.18 0.20 -10.03
CA MET A 135 -12.34 0.94 -10.55
C MET A 135 -12.48 0.79 -12.07
N ALA A 136 -11.37 0.84 -12.83
CA ALA A 136 -11.37 0.65 -14.27
C ALA A 136 -11.84 -0.77 -14.66
N TYR A 137 -11.38 -1.81 -13.97
CA TYR A 137 -11.86 -3.18 -14.21
C TYR A 137 -13.35 -3.34 -13.89
N GLN A 138 -13.83 -2.79 -12.78
CA GLN A 138 -15.25 -2.81 -12.43
C GLN A 138 -16.10 -2.11 -13.49
N LEU A 139 -15.68 -0.93 -13.95
CA LEU A 139 -16.35 -0.20 -15.02
C LEU A 139 -16.32 -1.00 -16.33
N GLY A 140 -15.21 -1.66 -16.66
CA GLY A 140 -15.09 -2.56 -17.79
C GLY A 140 -16.13 -3.69 -17.76
N ILE A 141 -16.31 -4.33 -16.61
CA ILE A 141 -17.34 -5.39 -16.43
C ILE A 141 -18.75 -4.84 -16.63
N VAL A 142 -19.05 -3.65 -16.06
CA VAL A 142 -20.36 -2.99 -16.23
C VAL A 142 -20.63 -2.66 -17.68
N LEU A 143 -19.66 -2.07 -18.39
CA LEU A 143 -19.78 -1.75 -19.82
C LEU A 143 -19.97 -3.00 -20.66
N LEU A 144 -19.30 -4.11 -20.32
CA LEU A 144 -19.43 -5.38 -21.01
C LEU A 144 -20.82 -5.98 -20.82
N SER A 145 -21.37 -5.90 -19.63
CA SER A 145 -22.75 -6.31 -19.33
C SER A 145 -23.75 -5.48 -20.14
N ALA A 146 -23.57 -4.16 -20.20
CA ALA A 146 -24.39 -3.27 -21.02
C ALA A 146 -24.25 -3.58 -22.53
N ALA A 147 -23.06 -3.94 -23.01
CA ALA A 147 -22.81 -4.32 -24.39
C ALA A 147 -23.60 -5.57 -24.79
N ILE A 148 -23.71 -6.56 -23.89
CA ILE A 148 -24.50 -7.78 -24.11
C ILE A 148 -26.00 -7.42 -24.21
N LEU A 149 -26.51 -6.63 -23.27
CA LEU A 149 -27.93 -6.24 -23.23
C LEU A 149 -28.34 -5.39 -24.42
N ALA A 150 -27.52 -4.42 -24.79
CA ALA A 150 -27.79 -3.52 -25.92
C ALA A 150 -27.39 -4.09 -27.29
N VAL A 151 -26.77 -5.27 -27.34
CA VAL A 151 -26.20 -5.87 -28.56
C VAL A 151 -25.27 -4.87 -29.30
N SER A 152 -24.45 -4.16 -28.51
CA SER A 152 -23.68 -3.00 -28.97
C SER A 152 -22.17 -3.30 -29.02
N MET A 153 -21.61 -3.40 -30.24
CA MET A 153 -20.18 -3.57 -30.46
C MET A 153 -19.33 -2.38 -29.96
N PRO A 154 -19.76 -1.11 -30.09
CA PRO A 154 -19.04 0.00 -29.51
C PRO A 154 -18.85 -0.10 -28.00
N LEU A 155 -19.89 -0.52 -27.25
CA LEU A 155 -19.78 -0.73 -25.80
C LEU A 155 -18.83 -1.88 -25.44
N PHE A 156 -18.83 -2.96 -26.26
CA PHE A 156 -17.88 -4.06 -26.12
C PHE A 156 -16.42 -3.58 -26.24
N TRP A 157 -16.10 -2.82 -27.27
CA TRP A 157 -14.76 -2.28 -27.44
C TRP A 157 -14.41 -1.24 -26.37
N GLY A 158 -15.39 -0.44 -25.95
CA GLY A 158 -15.25 0.50 -24.82
C GLY A 158 -14.86 -0.19 -23.51
N SER A 159 -15.48 -1.36 -23.24
CA SER A 159 -15.13 -2.14 -22.05
C SER A 159 -13.70 -2.66 -22.08
N ILE A 160 -13.23 -3.12 -23.24
CA ILE A 160 -11.84 -3.57 -23.44
C ILE A 160 -10.88 -2.41 -23.27
N ALA A 161 -11.16 -1.25 -23.86
CA ALA A 161 -10.31 -0.07 -23.74
C ALA A 161 -10.16 0.39 -22.27
N VAL A 162 -11.27 0.48 -21.53
CA VAL A 162 -11.25 0.84 -20.11
C VAL A 162 -10.49 -0.19 -19.27
N SER A 163 -10.68 -1.49 -19.55
CA SER A 163 -9.95 -2.55 -18.85
C SER A 163 -8.45 -2.56 -19.19
N ALA A 164 -8.07 -2.19 -20.40
CA ALA A 164 -6.67 -2.03 -20.77
C ALA A 164 -6.02 -0.85 -20.02
N VAL A 165 -6.73 0.26 -19.82
CA VAL A 165 -6.29 1.35 -18.94
C VAL A 165 -6.12 0.82 -17.51
N GLY A 166 -7.05 0.01 -17.01
CA GLY A 166 -6.92 -0.66 -15.72
C GLY A 166 -5.63 -1.48 -15.61
N ALA A 167 -5.26 -2.23 -16.65
CA ALA A 167 -4.03 -3.02 -16.68
C ALA A 167 -2.76 -2.15 -16.64
N LEU A 168 -2.76 -1.03 -17.36
CA LEU A 168 -1.66 -0.05 -17.31
C LEU A 168 -1.52 0.56 -15.92
N LEU A 169 -2.62 0.96 -15.29
CA LEU A 169 -2.63 1.50 -13.93
C LEU A 169 -2.15 0.45 -12.91
N MET A 170 -2.56 -0.81 -13.07
CA MET A 170 -2.08 -1.91 -12.23
C MET A 170 -0.57 -2.11 -12.37
N SER A 171 -0.05 -2.08 -13.60
CA SER A 171 1.38 -2.20 -13.84
C SER A 171 2.15 -1.05 -13.18
N GLN A 172 1.63 0.18 -13.26
CA GLN A 172 2.20 1.34 -12.57
C GLN A 172 2.17 1.14 -11.05
N GLY A 173 1.08 0.61 -10.49
CA GLY A 173 0.97 0.33 -9.06
C GLY A 173 1.94 -0.75 -8.56
N ILE A 174 2.33 -1.71 -9.40
CA ILE A 174 3.28 -2.78 -9.06
C ILE A 174 4.72 -2.28 -9.16
N TRP A 175 5.11 -1.66 -10.27
CA TRP A 175 6.51 -1.35 -10.58
C TRP A 175 6.90 0.11 -10.33
N LEU A 176 5.94 1.02 -10.13
CA LEU A 176 6.18 2.46 -9.90
C LEU A 176 7.20 3.05 -10.89
N TRP A 177 7.05 2.72 -12.17
CA TRP A 177 7.98 3.13 -13.23
C TRP A 177 7.86 4.62 -13.62
N LEU A 178 6.74 5.27 -13.29
CA LEU A 178 6.61 6.73 -13.34
C LEU A 178 6.88 7.29 -11.94
N PRO A 179 7.92 8.13 -11.77
CA PRO A 179 8.15 8.82 -10.50
C PRO A 179 7.05 9.85 -10.27
N ILE A 180 6.42 9.80 -9.10
CA ILE A 180 5.50 10.82 -8.57
C ILE A 180 5.98 11.24 -7.21
#